data_e81b04cfc44c9463b0281a18aa24825f
#
_entry.id   e81b04cfc44c9463b0281a18aa24825f
#
_cell.length_a   1.000
_cell.length_b   1.000
_cell.length_c   1.000
_cell.angle_alpha   90.00
_cell.angle_beta   90.00
_cell.angle_gamma   90.00
#
_symmetry.space_group_name_H-M   'P 1'
#
loop_
_entity.id
_entity.type
_entity.pdbx_description
1 polymer ?
#
loop_
_entity_poly.entity_id
_entity_poly.type
_entity_poly.pdbx_seq_one_letter_code
_entity_poly.pdbx_strand_id
1 'polypeptide(L)'
;MYKRQFVADFIGESNILNGVMIKDKAVTFCGHEFECVDTGFGEQMQVDVVIRPEDIYIFDVSDAAQLTGTVTSCIFKGVHYEMLVQTREGYELMVQDYHAFEAGREVGLLVKPFDIHVMKKERTCNTFEGKLVDETHVDFLGCNFECLPVQGIEPGSAVQVEVDFQHVILEDNEEDGRLTGEVKFILYKGNHYHLTVFTDWDEDIFVDTNDVWDDGDRVGITIAPQNIRIVQSLNKEGSAQ
;
A
#
# COMPACT_ATOMS: atom_id res chain seq x y z
N MET A 1 -5.56 -4.97 20.02
CA MET A 1 -4.34 -5.78 19.92
C MET A 1 -4.52 -7.10 19.17
N TYR A 2 -5.64 -7.80 19.26
CA TYR A 2 -5.88 -9.09 18.56
C TYR A 2 -6.21 -8.98 17.05
N LYS A 3 -6.71 -7.85 16.55
CA LYS A 3 -7.07 -7.68 15.13
C LYS A 3 -5.86 -7.57 14.20
N ARG A 4 -4.75 -6.95 14.65
CA ARG A 4 -3.52 -6.79 13.83
C ARG A 4 -2.79 -8.12 13.63
N GLN A 5 -2.79 -9.00 14.60
CA GLN A 5 -2.12 -10.30 14.52
C GLN A 5 -2.85 -11.29 13.61
N PHE A 6 -4.19 -11.24 13.58
CA PHE A 6 -5.01 -12.07 12.69
C PHE A 6 -4.87 -11.66 11.22
N VAL A 7 -4.69 -10.38 10.95
CA VAL A 7 -4.41 -9.85 9.60
C VAL A 7 -3.00 -10.26 9.17
N ALA A 8 -1.99 -10.18 10.04
CA ALA A 8 -0.60 -10.56 9.73
C ALA A 8 -0.45 -12.07 9.42
N ASP A 9 -1.13 -12.94 10.18
CA ASP A 9 -1.08 -14.39 9.96
C ASP A 9 -1.86 -14.82 8.68
N PHE A 10 -2.86 -14.05 8.25
CA PHE A 10 -3.62 -14.27 7.02
C PHE A 10 -2.91 -13.70 5.77
N ILE A 11 -2.08 -12.69 5.95
CA ILE A 11 -1.37 -11.94 4.91
C ILE A 11 -0.06 -12.63 4.49
N GLY A 12 0.55 -13.47 5.35
CA GLY A 12 1.90 -14.02 5.15
C GLY A 12 2.13 -14.85 3.88
N GLU A 13 1.07 -15.28 3.18
CA GLU A 13 1.16 -16.09 1.96
C GLU A 13 0.18 -15.64 0.86
N SER A 14 -0.41 -14.44 0.94
CA SER A 14 -1.40 -13.97 -0.03
C SER A 14 -0.84 -12.86 -0.92
N ASN A 15 -1.29 -12.81 -2.17
CA ASN A 15 -1.10 -11.65 -3.01
C ASN A 15 -2.00 -10.52 -2.52
N ILE A 16 -1.44 -9.37 -2.17
CA ILE A 16 -2.18 -8.19 -1.76
C ILE A 16 -1.88 -7.07 -2.74
N LEU A 17 -2.92 -6.58 -3.38
CA LEU A 17 -2.82 -5.65 -4.50
C LEU A 17 -3.67 -4.40 -4.22
N ASN A 18 -3.23 -3.26 -4.72
CA ASN A 18 -4.08 -2.10 -4.76
C ASN A 18 -5.17 -2.26 -5.80
N GLY A 19 -6.41 -1.97 -5.44
CA GLY A 19 -7.56 -2.04 -6.33
C GLY A 19 -8.52 -0.88 -6.18
N VAL A 20 -9.48 -0.81 -7.09
CA VAL A 20 -10.59 0.15 -7.04
C VAL A 20 -11.89 -0.60 -7.32
N MET A 21 -12.85 -0.53 -6.41
CA MET A 21 -14.22 -0.98 -6.66
C MET A 21 -14.87 -0.04 -7.67
N ILE A 22 -15.17 -0.53 -8.87
CA ILE A 22 -15.88 0.27 -9.89
C ILE A 22 -17.35 0.41 -9.49
N LYS A 23 -17.92 -0.70 -9.06
CA LYS A 23 -19.30 -0.87 -8.60
C LYS A 23 -19.38 -2.18 -7.82
N ASP A 24 -20.53 -2.46 -7.23
CA ASP A 24 -20.80 -3.77 -6.63
C ASP A 24 -20.47 -4.91 -7.60
N LYS A 25 -19.71 -5.89 -7.13
CA LYS A 25 -19.25 -7.08 -7.85
C LYS A 25 -18.28 -6.82 -9.00
N ALA A 26 -17.66 -5.63 -9.07
CA ALA A 26 -16.63 -5.33 -10.07
C ALA A 26 -15.49 -4.52 -9.45
N VAL A 27 -14.27 -5.03 -9.56
CA VAL A 27 -13.04 -4.43 -9.01
C VAL A 27 -11.97 -4.38 -10.08
N THR A 28 -11.18 -3.31 -10.12
CA THR A 28 -9.97 -3.24 -10.94
C THR A 28 -8.74 -3.47 -10.09
N PHE A 29 -7.82 -4.28 -10.59
CA PHE A 29 -6.45 -4.42 -10.09
C PHE A 29 -5.55 -4.91 -11.23
N CYS A 30 -4.25 -4.77 -11.10
CA CYS A 30 -3.29 -5.10 -12.16
C CYS A 30 -3.67 -4.51 -13.54
N GLY A 31 -4.32 -3.35 -13.57
CA GLY A 31 -4.74 -2.69 -14.81
C GLY A 31 -5.97 -3.28 -15.51
N HIS A 32 -6.60 -4.31 -14.96
CA HIS A 32 -7.76 -5.01 -15.55
C HIS A 32 -8.98 -4.98 -14.64
N GLU A 33 -10.18 -5.12 -15.24
CA GLU A 33 -11.43 -5.28 -14.51
C GLU A 33 -11.72 -6.76 -14.26
N PHE A 34 -12.12 -7.07 -13.03
CA PHE A 34 -12.49 -8.42 -12.58
C PHE A 34 -13.89 -8.42 -11.97
N GLU A 35 -14.64 -9.48 -12.21
CA GLU A 35 -15.83 -9.77 -11.42
C GLU A 35 -15.41 -10.29 -10.03
N CYS A 36 -16.11 -9.83 -8.99
CA CYS A 36 -15.98 -10.33 -7.62
C CYS A 36 -17.35 -10.55 -6.99
N VAL A 37 -17.42 -11.08 -5.79
CA VAL A 37 -18.70 -11.29 -5.07
C VAL A 37 -19.03 -10.18 -4.09
N ASP A 38 -18.08 -9.33 -3.78
CA ASP A 38 -18.17 -8.29 -2.76
C ASP A 38 -19.08 -7.14 -3.19
N THR A 39 -19.80 -6.58 -2.20
CA THR A 39 -20.75 -5.48 -2.36
C THR A 39 -20.67 -4.49 -1.21
N GLY A 40 -21.21 -3.28 -1.38
CA GLY A 40 -21.36 -2.31 -0.31
C GLY A 40 -20.09 -1.48 -0.01
N PHE A 41 -19.09 -1.50 -0.89
CA PHE A 41 -17.88 -0.67 -0.75
C PHE A 41 -18.09 0.77 -1.26
N GLY A 42 -19.02 0.96 -2.20
CA GLY A 42 -19.21 2.22 -2.93
C GLY A 42 -18.47 2.23 -4.26
N GLU A 43 -18.90 3.14 -5.15
CA GLU A 43 -18.28 3.31 -6.47
C GLU A 43 -16.96 4.10 -6.37
N GLN A 44 -15.96 3.72 -7.18
CA GLN A 44 -14.64 4.34 -7.25
C GLN A 44 -13.88 4.34 -5.91
N MET A 45 -14.21 3.38 -5.01
CA MET A 45 -13.57 3.26 -3.71
C MET A 45 -12.24 2.50 -3.83
N GLN A 46 -11.17 3.09 -3.31
CA GLN A 46 -9.87 2.41 -3.18
C GLN A 46 -9.96 1.29 -2.15
N VAL A 47 -9.45 0.12 -2.54
CA VAL A 47 -9.51 -1.11 -1.76
C VAL A 47 -8.20 -1.87 -1.83
N ASP A 48 -8.01 -2.80 -0.91
CA ASP A 48 -7.03 -3.86 -1.03
C ASP A 48 -7.71 -5.12 -1.57
N VAL A 49 -7.10 -5.71 -2.60
CA VAL A 49 -7.52 -6.99 -3.17
C VAL A 49 -6.59 -8.07 -2.67
N VAL A 50 -7.14 -9.10 -2.06
CA VAL A 50 -6.40 -10.22 -1.48
C VAL A 50 -6.75 -11.49 -2.24
N ILE A 51 -5.75 -12.17 -2.79
CA ILE A 51 -5.88 -13.41 -3.54
C ILE A 51 -4.86 -14.40 -3.03
N ARG A 52 -5.30 -15.60 -2.69
CA ARG A 52 -4.40 -16.67 -2.26
C ARG A 52 -3.63 -17.22 -3.44
N PRO A 53 -2.35 -17.61 -3.29
CA PRO A 53 -1.56 -18.18 -4.38
C PRO A 53 -2.20 -19.43 -5.04
N GLU A 54 -2.86 -20.26 -4.26
CA GLU A 54 -3.57 -21.45 -4.73
C GLU A 54 -4.87 -21.16 -5.47
N ASP A 55 -5.40 -19.96 -5.38
CA ASP A 55 -6.64 -19.51 -6.01
C ASP A 55 -6.39 -18.80 -7.36
N ILE A 56 -5.12 -18.66 -7.75
CA ILE A 56 -4.71 -18.18 -9.08
C ILE A 56 -4.46 -19.39 -9.98
N TYR A 57 -5.32 -19.59 -10.96
CA TYR A 57 -5.17 -20.65 -11.96
C TYR A 57 -4.14 -20.24 -12.99
N ILE A 58 -3.11 -21.08 -13.18
CA ILE A 58 -2.02 -20.91 -14.16
C ILE A 58 -2.13 -21.93 -15.28
N PHE A 59 -1.97 -21.50 -16.53
CA PHE A 59 -2.07 -22.35 -17.72
C PHE A 59 -1.31 -21.73 -18.90
N ASP A 60 -1.19 -22.48 -20.00
CA ASP A 60 -0.64 -21.95 -21.25
C ASP A 60 -1.49 -20.80 -21.77
N VAL A 61 -0.85 -19.76 -22.32
CA VAL A 61 -1.55 -18.56 -22.82
C VAL A 61 -2.70 -18.95 -23.74
N SER A 62 -3.90 -18.48 -23.44
CA SER A 62 -5.12 -18.70 -24.22
C SER A 62 -6.07 -17.51 -24.08
N ASP A 63 -7.15 -17.48 -24.86
CA ASP A 63 -8.20 -16.45 -24.80
C ASP A 63 -8.97 -16.45 -23.45
N ALA A 64 -8.81 -17.47 -22.63
CA ALA A 64 -9.39 -17.55 -21.29
C ALA A 64 -8.57 -16.80 -20.22
N ALA A 65 -7.36 -16.34 -20.55
CA ALA A 65 -6.51 -15.65 -19.59
C ALA A 65 -7.06 -14.24 -19.30
N GLN A 66 -7.19 -13.91 -18.01
CA GLN A 66 -7.52 -12.56 -17.55
C GLN A 66 -6.25 -11.70 -17.46
N LEU A 67 -5.13 -12.31 -17.07
CA LEU A 67 -3.79 -11.72 -17.07
C LEU A 67 -2.84 -12.63 -17.82
N THR A 68 -1.77 -12.05 -18.36
CA THR A 68 -0.67 -12.83 -18.96
C THR A 68 0.64 -12.35 -18.36
N GLY A 69 1.60 -13.28 -18.23
CA GLY A 69 2.88 -12.95 -17.64
C GLY A 69 3.94 -13.99 -17.96
N THR A 70 5.13 -13.78 -17.42
CA THR A 70 6.27 -14.69 -17.54
C THR A 70 6.62 -15.23 -16.17
N VAL A 71 6.79 -16.54 -16.05
CA VAL A 71 7.27 -17.18 -14.83
C VAL A 71 8.72 -16.74 -14.59
N THR A 72 9.00 -16.14 -13.45
CA THR A 72 10.35 -15.67 -13.05
C THR A 72 11.03 -16.67 -12.12
N SER A 73 10.25 -17.41 -11.33
CA SER A 73 10.74 -18.44 -10.40
C SER A 73 9.75 -19.60 -10.32
N CYS A 74 10.26 -20.84 -10.13
CA CYS A 74 9.45 -22.01 -9.88
C CYS A 74 10.19 -22.92 -8.90
N ILE A 75 9.64 -23.12 -7.71
CA ILE A 75 10.27 -23.86 -6.60
C ILE A 75 9.29 -24.93 -6.11
N PHE A 76 9.74 -26.18 -6.01
CA PHE A 76 8.96 -27.26 -5.42
C PHE A 76 8.99 -27.20 -3.88
N LYS A 77 7.84 -27.08 -3.26
CA LYS A 77 7.65 -26.98 -1.79
C LYS A 77 7.27 -28.31 -1.14
N GLY A 78 7.52 -29.44 -1.82
CA GLY A 78 7.24 -30.78 -1.30
C GLY A 78 5.87 -31.35 -1.67
N VAL A 79 4.85 -30.51 -1.88
CA VAL A 79 3.48 -30.90 -2.25
C VAL A 79 3.03 -30.18 -3.52
N HIS A 80 3.37 -28.91 -3.67
CA HIS A 80 3.03 -28.04 -4.80
C HIS A 80 4.28 -27.28 -5.27
N TYR A 81 4.16 -26.63 -6.41
CA TYR A 81 5.13 -25.67 -6.90
C TYR A 81 4.66 -24.26 -6.52
N GLU A 82 5.57 -23.47 -5.99
CA GLU A 82 5.41 -22.05 -5.79
C GLU A 82 6.12 -21.34 -6.94
N MET A 83 5.39 -20.50 -7.63
CA MET A 83 5.86 -19.79 -8.82
C MET A 83 5.66 -18.30 -8.62
N LEU A 84 6.64 -17.50 -9.04
CA LEU A 84 6.48 -16.07 -9.20
C LEU A 84 6.24 -15.78 -10.68
N VAL A 85 5.20 -15.00 -10.96
CA VAL A 85 4.79 -14.62 -12.30
C VAL A 85 4.82 -13.11 -12.43
N GLN A 86 5.70 -12.60 -13.28
CA GLN A 86 5.74 -11.18 -13.64
C GLN A 86 4.73 -10.93 -14.74
N THR A 87 3.65 -10.18 -14.43
CA THR A 87 2.62 -9.83 -15.41
C THR A 87 3.13 -8.77 -16.41
N ARG A 88 2.47 -8.63 -17.55
CA ARG A 88 2.82 -7.61 -18.56
C ARG A 88 2.63 -6.19 -18.04
N GLU A 89 1.73 -6.01 -17.08
CA GLU A 89 1.44 -4.73 -16.41
C GLU A 89 2.46 -4.36 -15.32
N GLY A 90 3.46 -5.24 -15.08
CA GLY A 90 4.54 -5.00 -14.13
C GLY A 90 4.25 -5.45 -12.69
N TYR A 91 3.25 -6.31 -12.48
CA TYR A 91 2.96 -6.91 -11.16
C TYR A 91 3.60 -8.28 -11.04
N GLU A 92 4.18 -8.57 -9.90
CA GLU A 92 4.64 -9.91 -9.55
C GLU A 92 3.59 -10.58 -8.67
N LEU A 93 3.12 -11.76 -9.11
CA LEU A 93 2.14 -12.57 -8.42
C LEU A 93 2.73 -13.90 -8.01
N MET A 94 2.49 -14.29 -6.75
CA MET A 94 2.78 -15.64 -6.27
C MET A 94 1.64 -16.56 -6.66
N VAL A 95 1.96 -17.70 -7.25
CA VAL A 95 1.01 -18.73 -7.70
C VAL A 95 1.45 -20.08 -7.14
N GLN A 96 0.50 -20.87 -6.64
CA GLN A 96 0.74 -22.25 -6.21
C GLN A 96 -0.08 -23.20 -7.07
N ASP A 97 0.60 -24.19 -7.68
CA ASP A 97 -0.05 -25.23 -8.49
C ASP A 97 0.68 -26.59 -8.32
N TYR A 98 -0.02 -27.66 -8.62
CA TYR A 98 0.58 -29.01 -8.63
C TYR A 98 1.43 -29.28 -9.88
N HIS A 99 1.32 -28.46 -10.93
CA HIS A 99 2.08 -28.54 -12.16
C HIS A 99 3.14 -27.43 -12.18
N ALA A 100 4.34 -27.78 -12.61
CA ALA A 100 5.43 -26.82 -12.79
C ALA A 100 5.29 -26.08 -14.12
N PHE A 101 5.47 -24.78 -14.08
CA PHE A 101 5.76 -23.95 -15.25
C PHE A 101 7.17 -23.38 -15.06
N GLU A 102 8.07 -23.72 -15.98
CA GLU A 102 9.48 -23.35 -15.85
C GLU A 102 9.71 -21.85 -15.99
N ALA A 103 10.74 -21.34 -15.33
CA ALA A 103 11.13 -19.93 -15.45
C ALA A 103 11.41 -19.57 -16.92
N GLY A 104 10.93 -18.42 -17.35
CA GLY A 104 10.97 -17.93 -18.73
C GLY A 104 9.76 -18.31 -19.57
N ARG A 105 8.84 -19.17 -19.08
CA ARG A 105 7.63 -19.55 -19.82
C ARG A 105 6.58 -18.45 -19.72
N GLU A 106 5.96 -18.11 -20.87
CA GLU A 106 4.76 -17.27 -20.88
C GLU A 106 3.54 -18.09 -20.45
N VAL A 107 2.72 -17.52 -19.58
CA VAL A 107 1.55 -18.15 -18.97
C VAL A 107 0.35 -17.21 -18.96
N GLY A 108 -0.84 -17.81 -18.95
CA GLY A 108 -2.10 -17.14 -18.66
C GLY A 108 -2.50 -17.38 -17.21
N LEU A 109 -3.08 -16.38 -16.60
CA LEU A 109 -3.62 -16.41 -15.24
C LEU A 109 -5.12 -16.12 -15.25
N LEU A 110 -5.85 -16.80 -14.36
CA LEU A 110 -7.28 -16.59 -14.15
C LEU A 110 -7.57 -16.68 -12.66
N VAL A 111 -8.40 -15.75 -12.17
CA VAL A 111 -8.93 -15.75 -10.80
C VAL A 111 -10.44 -15.76 -10.87
N LYS A 112 -11.09 -16.64 -10.13
CA LYS A 112 -12.56 -16.71 -10.10
C LYS A 112 -13.13 -15.61 -9.19
N PRO A 113 -14.36 -15.14 -9.45
CA PRO A 113 -14.99 -14.09 -8.64
C PRO A 113 -15.09 -14.38 -7.14
N PHE A 114 -15.21 -15.66 -6.74
CA PHE A 114 -15.30 -16.06 -5.32
C PHE A 114 -13.93 -16.09 -4.62
N ASP A 115 -12.85 -16.11 -5.38
CA ASP A 115 -11.48 -16.21 -4.89
C ASP A 115 -10.81 -14.83 -4.76
N ILE A 116 -11.51 -13.78 -5.18
CA ILE A 116 -11.11 -12.38 -5.01
C ILE A 116 -11.77 -11.84 -3.74
N HIS A 117 -10.95 -11.49 -2.74
CA HIS A 117 -11.41 -10.90 -1.49
C HIS A 117 -11.09 -9.42 -1.48
N VAL A 118 -12.12 -8.59 -1.28
CA VAL A 118 -11.96 -7.13 -1.26
C VAL A 118 -11.97 -6.65 0.18
N MET A 119 -10.97 -5.86 0.56
CA MET A 119 -10.83 -5.24 1.86
C MET A 119 -10.84 -3.73 1.75
N LYS A 120 -11.56 -3.07 2.67
CA LYS A 120 -11.55 -1.61 2.74
C LYS A 120 -10.19 -1.12 3.20
N LYS A 121 -9.61 -0.16 2.48
CA LYS A 121 -8.43 0.55 2.97
C LYS A 121 -8.79 1.38 4.19
N GLU A 122 -8.06 1.20 5.27
CA GLU A 122 -8.24 2.02 6.48
C GLU A 122 -7.73 3.44 6.26
N ARG A 123 -6.67 3.59 5.44
CA ARG A 123 -6.02 4.87 5.14
C ARG A 123 -5.59 4.92 3.68
N THR A 124 -5.67 6.09 3.09
CA THR A 124 -5.21 6.37 1.71
C THR A 124 -4.02 7.34 1.68
N CYS A 125 -3.72 7.99 2.80
CA CYS A 125 -2.57 8.86 3.01
C CYS A 125 -2.19 8.90 4.50
N ASN A 126 -1.01 9.40 4.81
CA ASN A 126 -0.62 9.78 6.16
C ASN A 126 -1.39 11.03 6.58
N THR A 127 -1.87 11.05 7.81
CA THR A 127 -2.62 12.19 8.37
C THR A 127 -2.09 12.49 9.77
N PHE A 128 -1.62 13.71 9.98
CA PHE A 128 -1.04 14.16 11.25
C PHE A 128 -1.74 15.42 11.75
N GLU A 129 -1.78 15.58 13.07
CA GLU A 129 -2.09 16.87 13.68
C GLU A 129 -0.85 17.76 13.64
N GLY A 130 -1.01 19.00 13.22
CA GLY A 130 0.08 19.97 13.10
C GLY A 130 -0.34 21.36 13.51
N LYS A 131 0.62 22.27 13.47
CA LYS A 131 0.41 23.68 13.75
C LYS A 131 1.06 24.52 12.64
N LEU A 132 0.28 25.36 11.99
CA LEU A 132 0.82 26.29 11.00
C LEU A 132 1.70 27.33 11.71
N VAL A 133 2.96 27.43 11.34
CA VAL A 133 3.92 28.37 11.94
C VAL A 133 3.83 29.71 11.23
N ASP A 134 3.89 29.70 9.93
CA ASP A 134 3.72 30.83 9.02
C ASP A 134 3.12 30.37 7.69
N GLU A 135 3.09 31.24 6.68
CA GLU A 135 2.50 30.94 5.37
C GLU A 135 3.18 29.75 4.63
N THR A 136 4.40 29.39 5.00
CA THR A 136 5.23 28.40 4.30
C THR A 136 5.81 27.31 5.20
N HIS A 137 5.47 27.33 6.50
CA HIS A 137 5.98 26.34 7.46
C HIS A 137 4.90 25.78 8.35
N VAL A 138 4.98 24.48 8.60
CA VAL A 138 4.10 23.73 9.48
C VAL A 138 4.90 22.85 10.42
N ASP A 139 4.54 22.84 11.69
CA ASP A 139 5.09 21.94 12.70
C ASP A 139 4.20 20.68 12.80
N PHE A 140 4.76 19.51 12.63
CA PHE A 140 4.14 18.23 12.94
C PHE A 140 5.20 17.19 13.27
N LEU A 141 4.86 16.15 14.02
CA LEU A 141 5.79 15.14 14.50
C LEU A 141 7.06 15.74 15.15
N GLY A 142 6.89 16.83 15.92
CA GLY A 142 8.00 17.48 16.62
C GLY A 142 9.00 18.22 15.75
N CYS A 143 8.80 18.29 14.43
CA CYS A 143 9.70 18.95 13.48
C CYS A 143 8.99 20.03 12.67
N ASN A 144 9.78 21.03 12.25
CA ASN A 144 9.32 22.08 11.36
C ASN A 144 9.56 21.71 9.91
N PHE A 145 8.52 21.74 9.08
CA PHE A 145 8.56 21.43 7.65
C PHE A 145 8.21 22.66 6.84
N GLU A 146 8.92 22.86 5.74
CA GLU A 146 8.54 23.78 4.69
C GLU A 146 7.37 23.17 3.89
N CYS A 147 6.36 23.98 3.56
CA CYS A 147 5.22 23.62 2.72
C CYS A 147 4.95 24.70 1.66
N LEU A 148 4.08 24.39 0.69
CA LEU A 148 3.63 25.42 -0.24
C LEU A 148 2.85 26.51 0.51
N PRO A 149 2.86 27.77 -0.02
CA PRO A 149 2.17 28.89 0.63
C PRO A 149 0.71 28.60 0.92
N VAL A 150 0.33 28.68 2.19
CA VAL A 150 -1.01 28.43 2.69
C VAL A 150 -1.77 29.75 2.80
N GLN A 151 -2.96 29.80 2.20
CA GLN A 151 -3.84 30.98 2.25
C GLN A 151 -5.09 30.70 3.08
N GLY A 152 -5.56 31.72 3.81
CA GLY A 152 -6.83 31.65 4.54
C GLY A 152 -6.78 30.92 5.87
N ILE A 153 -5.60 30.52 6.34
CA ILE A 153 -5.37 29.93 7.67
C ILE A 153 -4.40 30.86 8.40
N GLU A 154 -4.76 31.29 9.62
CA GLU A 154 -3.90 32.16 10.42
C GLU A 154 -2.70 31.41 11.00
N PRO A 155 -1.47 31.99 10.98
CA PRO A 155 -0.35 31.44 11.71
C PRO A 155 -0.67 31.14 13.17
N GLY A 156 -0.19 30.01 13.67
CA GLY A 156 -0.48 29.52 15.00
C GLY A 156 -1.73 28.63 15.11
N SER A 157 -2.51 28.47 14.02
CA SER A 157 -3.69 27.63 14.00
C SER A 157 -3.30 26.14 14.00
N ALA A 158 -4.12 25.32 14.67
CA ALA A 158 -4.07 23.87 14.54
C ALA A 158 -4.58 23.46 13.15
N VAL A 159 -3.84 22.58 12.50
CA VAL A 159 -4.13 22.11 11.15
C VAL A 159 -4.00 20.59 11.07
N GLN A 160 -4.64 19.99 10.08
CA GLN A 160 -4.39 18.63 9.66
C GLN A 160 -3.40 18.65 8.51
N VAL A 161 -2.36 17.82 8.61
CA VAL A 161 -1.36 17.64 7.57
C VAL A 161 -1.62 16.30 6.89
N GLU A 162 -1.69 16.28 5.57
CA GLU A 162 -1.85 15.07 4.77
C GLU A 162 -0.66 14.89 3.82
N VAL A 163 -0.14 13.66 3.77
CA VAL A 163 0.97 13.28 2.89
C VAL A 163 0.66 11.91 2.29
N ASP A 164 0.63 11.81 0.96
CA ASP A 164 0.41 10.53 0.28
C ASP A 164 1.60 9.61 0.54
N PHE A 165 1.36 8.30 0.67
CA PHE A 165 2.38 7.31 1.03
C PHE A 165 3.57 7.30 0.07
N GLN A 166 3.33 7.49 -1.23
CA GLN A 166 4.35 7.56 -2.28
C GLN A 166 5.22 8.82 -2.26
N HIS A 167 4.86 9.81 -1.45
CA HIS A 167 5.58 11.08 -1.35
C HIS A 167 6.45 11.18 -0.09
N VAL A 168 6.48 10.13 0.71
CA VAL A 168 7.43 9.97 1.81
C VAL A 168 8.65 9.25 1.25
N ILE A 169 9.83 9.84 1.42
CA ILE A 169 11.10 9.29 0.94
C ILE A 169 11.90 8.83 2.15
N LEU A 170 12.45 7.62 2.05
CA LEU A 170 13.36 7.06 3.05
C LEU A 170 14.80 7.24 2.58
N GLU A 171 15.66 7.68 3.49
CA GLU A 171 17.08 7.88 3.29
C GLU A 171 17.87 6.84 4.07
N ASP A 172 18.94 6.29 3.45
CA ASP A 172 19.83 5.28 4.08
C ASP A 172 20.50 5.80 5.36
N ASN A 173 20.76 7.11 5.43
CA ASN A 173 21.32 7.72 6.62
C ASN A 173 20.25 8.53 7.36
N GLU A 174 20.11 8.29 8.65
CA GLU A 174 19.17 9.03 9.51
C GLU A 174 19.42 10.56 9.46
N GLU A 175 20.68 10.99 9.33
CA GLU A 175 21.07 12.40 9.32
C GLU A 175 20.61 13.16 8.05
N ASP A 176 20.29 12.43 6.98
CA ASP A 176 19.79 13.01 5.73
C ASP A 176 18.28 13.29 5.78
N GLY A 177 17.57 12.67 6.75
CA GLY A 177 16.14 12.87 6.98
C GLY A 177 15.81 14.06 7.85
N ARG A 178 14.60 14.59 7.68
CA ARG A 178 14.02 15.59 8.60
C ARG A 178 13.45 14.94 9.86
N LEU A 179 12.98 13.71 9.74
CA LEU A 179 12.56 12.81 10.80
C LEU A 179 13.41 11.55 10.73
N THR A 180 13.42 10.80 11.82
CA THR A 180 14.08 9.50 11.92
C THR A 180 13.10 8.45 12.39
N GLY A 181 13.33 7.20 12.01
CA GLY A 181 12.47 6.09 12.41
C GLY A 181 13.09 4.74 12.10
N GLU A 182 12.34 3.69 12.42
CA GLU A 182 12.72 2.31 12.20
C GLU A 182 11.65 1.60 11.37
N VAL A 183 12.04 0.91 10.30
CA VAL A 183 11.14 0.07 9.50
C VAL A 183 10.65 -1.09 10.37
N LYS A 184 9.32 -1.22 10.54
CA LYS A 184 8.70 -2.22 11.42
C LYS A 184 7.82 -3.22 10.72
N PHE A 185 7.33 -2.89 9.55
CA PHE A 185 6.46 -3.76 8.79
C PHE A 185 6.62 -3.51 7.31
N ILE A 186 6.73 -4.59 6.55
CA ILE A 186 6.94 -4.57 5.11
C ILE A 186 5.89 -5.44 4.45
N LEU A 187 5.13 -4.87 3.52
CA LEU A 187 4.12 -5.57 2.75
C LEU A 187 4.35 -5.33 1.26
N TYR A 188 4.60 -6.39 0.50
CA TYR A 188 4.70 -6.30 -0.95
C TYR A 188 3.30 -6.26 -1.58
N LYS A 189 3.05 -5.27 -2.44
CA LYS A 189 1.76 -5.00 -3.11
C LYS A 189 1.78 -5.36 -4.60
N GLY A 190 2.60 -6.32 -4.98
CA GLY A 190 2.72 -6.82 -6.34
C GLY A 190 3.64 -5.99 -7.25
N ASN A 191 3.77 -4.68 -7.04
CA ASN A 191 4.65 -3.81 -7.82
C ASN A 191 5.39 -2.76 -7.00
N HIS A 192 5.16 -2.69 -5.69
CA HIS A 192 5.87 -1.82 -4.74
C HIS A 192 5.76 -2.39 -3.33
N TYR A 193 6.56 -1.87 -2.42
CA TYR A 193 6.48 -2.17 -0.99
C TYR A 193 5.67 -1.10 -0.27
N HIS A 194 4.78 -1.52 0.60
CA HIS A 194 4.08 -0.68 1.56
C HIS A 194 4.71 -0.92 2.93
N LEU A 195 5.38 0.11 3.46
CA LEU A 195 6.13 0.04 4.70
C LEU A 195 5.40 0.76 5.82
N THR A 196 5.56 0.29 7.04
CA THR A 196 5.26 1.04 8.25
C THR A 196 6.59 1.38 8.93
N VAL A 197 6.87 2.66 9.07
CA VAL A 197 8.04 3.19 9.77
C VAL A 197 7.58 3.80 11.08
N PHE A 198 8.11 3.30 12.20
CA PHE A 198 7.86 3.84 13.53
C PHE A 198 8.85 4.96 13.82
N THR A 199 8.35 6.18 13.95
CA THR A 199 9.19 7.36 14.16
C THR A 199 9.67 7.47 15.60
N ASP A 200 10.73 8.23 15.83
CA ASP A 200 11.23 8.55 17.18
C ASP A 200 10.27 9.43 17.99
N TRP A 201 9.13 9.82 17.42
CA TRP A 201 8.02 10.55 18.05
C TRP A 201 6.81 9.67 18.38
N ASP A 202 7.00 8.35 18.45
CA ASP A 202 5.95 7.36 18.77
C ASP A 202 4.75 7.35 17.79
N GLU A 203 4.96 7.73 16.53
CA GLU A 203 3.94 7.72 15.48
C GLU A 203 4.33 6.85 14.30
N ASP A 204 3.34 6.18 13.70
CA ASP A 204 3.53 5.41 12.46
C ASP A 204 3.48 6.33 11.24
N ILE A 205 4.47 6.19 10.34
CA ILE A 205 4.43 6.74 8.98
C ILE A 205 4.36 5.59 7.99
N PHE A 206 3.43 5.69 7.03
CA PHE A 206 3.27 4.72 5.96
C PHE A 206 3.96 5.22 4.68
N VAL A 207 4.66 4.33 4.00
CA VAL A 207 5.49 4.66 2.82
C VAL A 207 5.25 3.64 1.72
N ASP A 208 4.95 4.10 0.51
CA ASP A 208 4.94 3.28 -0.70
C ASP A 208 6.24 3.54 -1.48
N THR A 209 7.08 2.52 -1.63
CA THR A 209 8.39 2.64 -2.30
C THR A 209 8.71 1.40 -3.15
N ASN A 210 9.59 1.58 -4.14
CA ASN A 210 10.19 0.47 -4.88
C ASN A 210 11.56 0.04 -4.30
N ASP A 211 12.08 0.80 -3.33
CA ASP A 211 13.32 0.47 -2.66
C ASP A 211 13.12 -0.68 -1.68
N VAL A 212 14.14 -1.52 -1.53
CA VAL A 212 14.12 -2.69 -0.65
C VAL A 212 14.72 -2.30 0.70
N TRP A 213 13.94 -2.52 1.73
CA TRP A 213 14.32 -2.27 3.13
C TRP A 213 14.12 -3.54 3.95
N ASP A 214 14.86 -3.68 5.04
CA ASP A 214 14.71 -4.78 6.00
C ASP A 214 13.99 -4.33 7.27
N ASP A 215 13.33 -5.28 7.94
CA ASP A 215 12.74 -5.03 9.26
C ASP A 215 13.84 -4.67 10.27
N GLY A 216 13.67 -3.56 10.94
CA GLY A 216 14.64 -3.00 11.87
C GLY A 216 15.62 -1.98 11.28
N ASP A 217 15.56 -1.72 9.95
CA ASP A 217 16.40 -0.68 9.35
C ASP A 217 16.06 0.68 9.94
N ARG A 218 17.13 1.41 10.33
CA ARG A 218 17.03 2.80 10.77
C ARG A 218 17.14 3.72 9.55
N VAL A 219 16.20 4.65 9.42
CA VAL A 219 16.05 5.48 8.22
C VAL A 219 15.88 6.96 8.57
N GLY A 220 16.38 7.82 7.69
CA GLY A 220 15.95 9.21 7.60
C GLY A 220 14.65 9.30 6.79
N ILE A 221 13.79 10.26 7.12
CA ILE A 221 12.52 10.48 6.44
C ILE A 221 12.46 11.90 5.92
N THR A 222 12.24 12.05 4.62
CA THR A 222 12.07 13.35 3.95
C THR A 222 10.72 13.44 3.26
N ILE A 223 10.16 14.65 3.25
CA ILE A 223 8.92 14.97 2.55
C ILE A 223 9.13 16.32 1.85
N ALA A 224 8.99 16.33 0.54
CA ALA A 224 9.15 17.56 -0.22
C ALA A 224 8.00 18.56 0.05
N PRO A 225 8.25 19.88 0.10
CA PRO A 225 7.26 20.89 0.46
C PRO A 225 5.95 20.82 -0.34
N GLN A 226 6.02 20.52 -1.63
CA GLN A 226 4.86 20.41 -2.52
C GLN A 226 3.96 19.21 -2.22
N ASN A 227 4.45 18.23 -1.45
CA ASN A 227 3.73 17.00 -1.11
C ASN A 227 3.06 17.09 0.27
N ILE A 228 3.24 18.18 0.99
CA ILE A 228 2.60 18.46 2.27
C ILE A 228 1.31 19.25 2.00
N ARG A 229 0.17 18.60 2.20
CA ARG A 229 -1.14 19.24 2.07
C ARG A 229 -1.62 19.69 3.45
N ILE A 230 -1.95 20.98 3.58
CA ILE A 230 -2.52 21.54 4.80
C ILE A 230 -4.04 21.61 4.62
N VAL A 231 -4.75 20.91 5.50
CA VAL A 231 -6.21 20.93 5.58
C VAL A 231 -6.61 21.64 6.87
N GLN A 232 -7.56 22.57 6.78
CA GLN A 232 -8.06 23.24 7.97
C GLN A 232 -8.68 22.20 8.90
N SER A 233 -8.21 22.12 10.15
CA SER A 233 -8.84 21.29 11.17
C SER A 233 -10.27 21.77 11.36
N LEU A 234 -11.25 20.91 11.11
CA LEU A 234 -12.60 21.14 11.59
C LEU A 234 -12.53 21.06 13.12
N ASN A 235 -12.50 22.22 13.78
CA ASN A 235 -12.64 22.29 15.22
C ASN A 235 -13.82 21.41 15.62
N LYS A 236 -13.58 20.40 16.45
CA LYS A 236 -14.63 19.76 17.24
C LYS A 236 -15.14 20.81 18.24
N GLU A 237 -15.91 21.79 17.75
CA GLU A 237 -16.73 22.62 18.62
C GLU A 237 -17.90 21.76 19.12
N GLY A 238 -17.97 21.59 20.40
CA GLY A 238 -19.21 21.36 21.11
C GLY A 238 -19.52 19.91 21.51
N SER A 239 -18.90 19.47 22.58
CA SER A 239 -19.64 18.65 23.55
C SER A 239 -19.39 19.21 24.95
N ALA A 240 -20.03 20.35 25.21
CA ALA A 240 -20.31 20.83 26.57
C ALA A 240 -21.75 21.32 26.57
N GLN A 241 -22.68 20.42 26.90
CA GLN A 241 -23.85 20.69 27.76
C GLN A 241 -24.48 19.38 28.17
#